data_3e46088b9f2b79f8865ecbb78bc4764d
#
_entry.id   3e46088b9f2b79f8865ecbb78bc4764d
#
_cell.length_a   1.000
_cell.length_b   1.000
_cell.length_c   1.000
_cell.angle_alpha   90.00
_cell.angle_beta   90.00
_cell.angle_gamma   90.00
#
_symmetry.space_group_name_H-M   'P 1'
#
loop_
_entity.id
_entity.type
_entity.pdbx_description
1 polymer ?
#
loop_
_entity_poly.entity_id
_entity_poly.type
_entity_poly.pdbx_seq_one_letter_code
_entity_poly.pdbx_strand_id
1 'polypeptide(L)'
;MESRITYFESAGEENTEKTLQLARQKALDADVDRVVLASTTGGTARMAHETFEGDDIQLVVIPHQFGFDEPENKFPQELTDELEEAGHTVHWGTMLFHTGNLYQSHTPDALANILRCFCQGIKVCFEVSLMAADAGHVATGEQIIAVAGTGRGADTAIYATASNTQDVDGFRVHHILCMPE
;
A
#
# COMPACT_ATOMS: atom_id res chain seq x y z
N MET A 1 16.93 -9.51 17.96
CA MET A 1 16.29 -10.07 16.74
C MET A 1 16.96 -9.40 15.54
N GLU A 2 17.44 -10.16 14.58
CA GLU A 2 17.98 -9.61 13.34
C GLU A 2 16.91 -9.77 12.25
N SER A 3 16.72 -8.76 11.42
CA SER A 3 15.86 -8.81 10.23
C SER A 3 16.69 -8.39 9.01
N ARG A 4 16.30 -8.89 7.82
CA ARG A 4 16.96 -8.54 6.57
C ARG A 4 16.03 -7.65 5.75
N ILE A 5 16.62 -6.66 5.09
CA ILE A 5 15.94 -5.83 4.10
C ILE A 5 16.48 -6.24 2.73
N THR A 6 15.60 -6.42 1.76
CA THR A 6 15.99 -6.59 0.37
C THR A 6 16.04 -5.23 -0.30
N TYR A 7 17.21 -4.82 -0.78
CA TYR A 7 17.36 -3.62 -1.60
C TYR A 7 17.37 -4.00 -3.07
N PHE A 8 16.57 -3.29 -3.87
CA PHE A 8 16.57 -3.43 -5.32
C PHE A 8 17.50 -2.38 -5.94
N GLU A 9 18.26 -2.75 -6.96
CA GLU A 9 19.18 -1.85 -7.67
C GLU A 9 18.45 -0.69 -8.38
N SER A 10 17.20 -0.92 -8.78
CA SER A 10 16.34 0.08 -9.43
C SER A 10 14.92 -0.02 -8.90
N ALA A 11 14.20 1.11 -8.93
CA ALA A 11 12.77 1.15 -8.67
C ALA A 11 11.99 0.67 -9.90
N GLY A 12 10.81 0.07 -9.68
CA GLY A 12 9.89 -0.20 -10.78
C GLY A 12 9.23 -1.57 -10.78
N GLU A 13 8.48 -1.82 -11.85
CA GLU A 13 7.56 -2.96 -11.97
C GLU A 13 8.28 -4.32 -12.03
N GLU A 14 9.54 -4.36 -12.42
CA GLU A 14 10.37 -5.57 -12.44
C GLU A 14 10.54 -6.21 -11.05
N ASN A 15 10.32 -5.44 -9.99
CA ASN A 15 10.45 -5.92 -8.61
C ASN A 15 9.13 -6.47 -8.04
N THR A 16 8.00 -6.34 -8.77
CA THR A 16 6.66 -6.59 -8.24
C THR A 16 6.50 -8.01 -7.71
N GLU A 17 6.88 -9.00 -8.49
CA GLU A 17 6.77 -10.41 -8.08
C GLU A 17 7.56 -10.67 -6.78
N LYS A 18 8.81 -10.20 -6.74
CA LYS A 18 9.66 -10.39 -5.55
C LYS A 18 9.13 -9.66 -4.34
N THR A 19 8.60 -8.44 -4.52
CA THR A 19 7.98 -7.65 -3.44
C THR A 19 6.78 -8.38 -2.86
N LEU A 20 5.88 -8.91 -3.71
CA LEU A 20 4.70 -9.66 -3.27
C LEU A 20 5.07 -10.98 -2.58
N GLN A 21 6.09 -11.70 -3.06
CA GLN A 21 6.61 -12.90 -2.40
C GLN A 21 7.14 -12.59 -0.99
N LEU A 22 7.90 -11.50 -0.80
CA LEU A 22 8.40 -11.07 0.50
C LEU A 22 7.26 -10.63 1.43
N ALA A 23 6.28 -9.92 0.90
CA ALA A 23 5.07 -9.52 1.61
C ALA A 23 4.29 -10.75 2.10
N ARG A 24 4.02 -11.72 1.21
CA ARG A 24 3.34 -12.98 1.54
C ARG A 24 4.09 -13.77 2.61
N GLN A 25 5.39 -13.98 2.43
CA GLN A 25 6.20 -14.70 3.40
C GLN A 25 6.11 -14.05 4.79
N LYS A 26 6.21 -12.72 4.85
CA LYS A 26 6.12 -11.99 6.12
C LYS A 26 4.72 -12.06 6.72
N ALA A 27 3.66 -11.99 5.93
CA ALA A 27 2.28 -12.11 6.40
C ALA A 27 2.07 -13.47 7.08
N LEU A 28 2.50 -14.56 6.43
CA LEU A 28 2.41 -15.92 6.98
C LEU A 28 3.26 -16.09 8.24
N ASP A 29 4.51 -15.59 8.25
CA ASP A 29 5.43 -15.71 9.38
C ASP A 29 4.96 -14.93 10.63
N ALA A 30 4.20 -13.86 10.43
CA ALA A 30 3.74 -12.97 11.49
C ALA A 30 2.25 -13.15 11.85
N ASP A 31 1.55 -14.12 11.21
CA ASP A 31 0.11 -14.35 11.38
C ASP A 31 -0.71 -13.08 11.10
N VAL A 32 -0.39 -12.41 9.98
CA VAL A 32 -1.06 -11.18 9.50
C VAL A 32 -2.01 -11.55 8.37
N ASP A 33 -3.28 -11.24 8.54
CA ASP A 33 -4.37 -11.56 7.61
C ASP A 33 -4.78 -10.36 6.72
N ARG A 34 -4.09 -9.23 6.81
CA ARG A 34 -4.37 -8.00 6.03
C ARG A 34 -3.15 -7.53 5.25
N VAL A 35 -3.33 -7.42 3.93
CA VAL A 35 -2.34 -6.81 3.05
C VAL A 35 -2.99 -5.60 2.37
N VAL A 36 -2.49 -4.40 2.67
CA VAL A 36 -2.91 -3.15 2.03
C VAL A 36 -1.99 -2.85 0.87
N LEU A 37 -2.52 -2.66 -0.33
CA LEU A 37 -1.66 -2.41 -1.49
C LEU A 37 -2.15 -1.29 -2.39
N ALA A 38 -1.22 -0.50 -2.91
CA ALA A 38 -1.46 0.50 -3.95
C ALA A 38 -1.53 -0.18 -5.32
N SER A 39 -2.57 0.13 -6.10
CA SER A 39 -2.66 -0.35 -7.49
C SER A 39 -3.50 0.60 -8.34
N THR A 40 -2.85 1.41 -9.19
CA THR A 40 -3.55 2.43 -9.99
C THR A 40 -4.31 1.84 -11.18
N THR A 41 -3.73 0.86 -11.87
CA THR A 41 -4.28 0.28 -13.11
C THR A 41 -4.67 -1.19 -12.98
N GLY A 42 -4.60 -1.74 -11.76
CA GLY A 42 -4.95 -3.12 -11.47
C GLY A 42 -3.83 -4.14 -11.62
N GLY A 43 -2.71 -3.82 -12.26
CA GLY A 43 -1.63 -4.79 -12.53
C GLY A 43 -1.07 -5.42 -11.25
N THR A 44 -0.70 -4.60 -10.26
CA THR A 44 -0.21 -5.09 -8.95
C THR A 44 -1.29 -5.86 -8.20
N ALA A 45 -2.55 -5.39 -8.25
CA ALA A 45 -3.67 -6.06 -7.58
C ALA A 45 -3.94 -7.45 -8.13
N ARG A 46 -3.91 -7.62 -9.46
CA ARG A 46 -4.07 -8.93 -10.11
C ARG A 46 -2.95 -9.90 -9.72
N MET A 47 -1.70 -9.45 -9.80
CA MET A 47 -0.55 -10.27 -9.39
C MET A 47 -0.58 -10.61 -7.90
N ALA A 48 -1.05 -9.68 -7.05
CA ALA A 48 -1.24 -9.93 -5.63
C ALA A 48 -2.33 -10.98 -5.40
N HIS A 49 -3.48 -10.87 -6.06
CA HIS A 49 -4.55 -11.85 -5.98
C HIS A 49 -4.05 -13.27 -6.30
N GLU A 50 -3.31 -13.44 -7.39
CA GLU A 50 -2.68 -14.71 -7.76
C GLU A 50 -1.63 -15.17 -6.73
N THR A 51 -0.81 -14.25 -6.20
CA THR A 51 0.26 -14.56 -5.24
C THR A 51 -0.26 -15.04 -3.89
N PHE A 52 -1.39 -14.48 -3.43
CA PHE A 52 -2.00 -14.80 -2.14
C PHE A 52 -3.14 -15.82 -2.24
N GLU A 53 -3.38 -16.40 -3.44
CA GLU A 53 -4.41 -17.41 -3.64
C GLU A 53 -4.22 -18.61 -2.70
N GLY A 54 -5.27 -18.99 -2.00
CA GLY A 54 -5.27 -20.12 -1.05
C GLY A 54 -4.76 -19.78 0.35
N ASP A 55 -4.30 -18.56 0.60
CA ASP A 55 -3.97 -18.08 1.94
C ASP A 55 -5.20 -17.43 2.59
N ASP A 56 -5.29 -17.45 3.92
CA ASP A 56 -6.31 -16.72 4.67
C ASP A 56 -5.90 -15.25 4.87
N ILE A 57 -5.68 -14.58 3.72
CA ILE A 57 -5.19 -13.19 3.66
C ILE A 57 -6.16 -12.35 2.81
N GLN A 58 -6.70 -11.28 3.40
CA GLN A 58 -7.51 -10.32 2.70
C GLN A 58 -6.67 -9.18 2.13
N LEU A 59 -6.82 -8.91 0.85
CA LEU A 59 -6.25 -7.74 0.19
C LEU A 59 -7.17 -6.53 0.37
N VAL A 60 -6.59 -5.39 0.74
CA VAL A 60 -7.23 -4.07 0.71
C VAL A 60 -6.51 -3.25 -0.37
N VAL A 61 -7.12 -3.16 -1.53
CA VAL A 61 -6.55 -2.51 -2.71
C VAL A 61 -6.95 -1.04 -2.73
N ILE A 62 -5.98 -0.16 -2.83
CA ILE A 62 -6.19 1.30 -2.86
C ILE A 62 -5.73 1.85 -4.22
N PRO A 63 -6.64 2.08 -5.16
CA PRO A 63 -6.36 2.81 -6.39
C PRO A 63 -6.18 4.32 -6.13
N HIS A 64 -5.72 5.06 -7.16
CA HIS A 64 -5.78 6.51 -7.11
C HIS A 64 -7.22 7.02 -6.96
N GLN A 65 -7.40 8.13 -6.25
CA GLN A 65 -8.69 8.81 -6.17
C GLN A 65 -9.18 9.22 -7.56
N PHE A 66 -10.49 9.33 -7.73
CA PHE A 66 -11.06 9.87 -8.95
C PHE A 66 -10.58 11.32 -9.18
N GLY A 67 -10.31 11.66 -10.43
CA GLY A 67 -9.87 13.00 -10.81
C GLY A 67 -8.42 13.35 -10.43
N PHE A 68 -7.58 12.36 -10.10
CA PHE A 68 -6.18 12.64 -9.74
C PHE A 68 -5.35 13.05 -10.96
N ASP A 69 -5.25 12.20 -11.97
CA ASP A 69 -4.54 12.50 -13.24
C ASP A 69 -5.51 12.79 -14.37
N GLU A 70 -6.63 12.07 -14.40
CA GLU A 70 -7.66 12.12 -15.43
C GLU A 70 -9.05 12.09 -14.77
N PRO A 71 -10.12 12.57 -15.45
CA PRO A 71 -11.47 12.54 -14.89
C PRO A 71 -11.96 11.13 -14.53
N GLU A 72 -11.56 10.14 -15.33
CA GLU A 72 -11.93 8.72 -15.14
C GLU A 72 -10.88 7.99 -14.31
N ASN A 73 -11.33 7.01 -13.51
CA ASN A 73 -10.42 6.14 -12.79
C ASN A 73 -9.84 5.07 -13.72
N LYS A 74 -8.55 4.77 -13.56
CA LYS A 74 -7.84 3.80 -14.41
C LYS A 74 -7.96 2.36 -13.92
N PHE A 75 -8.50 2.14 -12.72
CA PHE A 75 -8.66 0.79 -12.16
C PHE A 75 -9.87 0.10 -12.80
N PRO A 76 -9.73 -1.10 -13.39
CA PRO A 76 -10.80 -1.75 -14.12
C PRO A 76 -11.94 -2.20 -13.20
N GLN A 77 -13.19 -1.91 -13.60
CA GLN A 77 -14.37 -2.35 -12.84
C GLN A 77 -14.48 -3.88 -12.78
N GLU A 78 -14.16 -4.58 -13.87
CA GLU A 78 -14.17 -6.05 -13.90
C GLU A 78 -13.22 -6.64 -12.85
N LEU A 79 -12.04 -6.03 -12.64
CA LEU A 79 -11.12 -6.47 -11.61
C LEU A 79 -11.62 -6.13 -10.19
N THR A 80 -12.34 -5.03 -10.05
CA THR A 80 -13.02 -4.71 -8.77
C THR A 80 -13.99 -5.82 -8.40
N ASP A 81 -14.87 -6.18 -9.33
CA ASP A 81 -15.90 -7.20 -9.13
C ASP A 81 -15.23 -8.57 -8.81
N GLU A 82 -14.18 -8.95 -9.56
CA GLU A 82 -13.40 -10.19 -9.33
C GLU A 82 -12.79 -10.24 -7.92
N LEU A 83 -12.16 -9.13 -7.48
CA LEU A 83 -11.52 -9.05 -6.16
C LEU A 83 -12.56 -9.08 -5.02
N GLU A 84 -13.68 -8.39 -5.19
CA GLU A 84 -14.76 -8.37 -4.18
C GLU A 84 -15.45 -9.73 -4.08
N GLU A 85 -15.69 -10.42 -5.20
CA GLU A 85 -16.21 -11.79 -5.21
C GLU A 85 -15.27 -12.78 -4.52
N ALA A 86 -13.96 -12.54 -4.59
CA ALA A 86 -12.94 -13.32 -3.88
C ALA A 86 -12.80 -12.95 -2.39
N GLY A 87 -13.59 -11.99 -1.88
CA GLY A 87 -13.57 -11.56 -0.47
C GLY A 87 -12.52 -10.48 -0.16
N HIS A 88 -11.90 -9.90 -1.18
CA HIS A 88 -11.00 -8.74 -1.04
C HIS A 88 -11.79 -7.42 -1.03
N THR A 89 -11.10 -6.32 -0.82
CA THR A 89 -11.71 -4.98 -0.81
C THR A 89 -10.99 -4.06 -1.79
N VAL A 90 -11.74 -3.30 -2.59
CA VAL A 90 -11.20 -2.20 -3.39
C VAL A 90 -11.79 -0.88 -2.88
N HIS A 91 -10.93 0.06 -2.48
CA HIS A 91 -11.38 1.30 -1.86
C HIS A 91 -10.72 2.54 -2.49
N TRP A 92 -11.55 3.47 -2.96
CA TRP A 92 -11.13 4.80 -3.41
C TRP A 92 -11.33 5.81 -2.29
N GLY A 93 -10.25 6.43 -1.84
CA GLY A 93 -10.27 7.46 -0.81
C GLY A 93 -9.50 8.69 -1.23
N THR A 94 -9.58 9.76 -0.44
CA THR A 94 -8.77 10.95 -0.64
C THR A 94 -7.30 10.63 -0.42
N MET A 95 -6.45 10.92 -1.39
CA MET A 95 -5.00 10.78 -1.28
C MET A 95 -4.46 11.88 -0.36
N LEU A 96 -4.05 11.49 0.85
CA LEU A 96 -3.78 12.41 1.97
C LEU A 96 -2.67 13.42 1.68
N PHE A 97 -1.62 12.99 0.99
CA PHE A 97 -0.50 13.85 0.63
C PHE A 97 -0.75 14.73 -0.61
N HIS A 98 -1.95 14.67 -1.21
CA HIS A 98 -2.35 15.47 -2.36
C HIS A 98 -3.46 16.49 -2.04
N THR A 99 -3.63 16.82 -0.76
CA THR A 99 -4.66 17.75 -0.26
C THR A 99 -4.18 19.19 -0.16
N GLY A 100 -2.97 19.50 -0.63
CA GLY A 100 -2.38 20.84 -0.53
C GLY A 100 -3.25 21.94 -1.14
N ASN A 101 -3.88 21.69 -2.29
CA ASN A 101 -4.79 22.63 -2.93
C ASN A 101 -6.07 22.87 -2.11
N LEU A 102 -6.60 21.84 -1.47
CA LEU A 102 -7.81 21.91 -0.65
C LEU A 102 -7.59 22.82 0.58
N TYR A 103 -6.45 22.65 1.25
CA TYR A 103 -6.12 23.38 2.48
C TYR A 103 -5.26 24.61 2.25
N GLN A 104 -4.89 24.94 0.99
CA GLN A 104 -3.95 26.01 0.66
C GLN A 104 -2.66 25.94 1.50
N SER A 105 -2.12 24.74 1.62
CA SER A 105 -0.99 24.40 2.49
C SER A 105 0.01 23.50 1.77
N HIS A 106 1.31 23.74 2.00
CA HIS A 106 2.39 22.86 1.54
C HIS A 106 2.73 21.74 2.53
N THR A 107 2.02 21.63 3.65
CA THR A 107 2.27 20.61 4.67
C THR A 107 2.15 19.19 4.12
N PRO A 108 1.13 18.82 3.34
CA PRO A 108 1.04 17.48 2.77
C PRO A 108 2.24 17.11 1.89
N ASP A 109 2.68 18.05 1.04
CA ASP A 109 3.86 17.85 0.18
C ASP A 109 5.15 17.71 1.00
N ALA A 110 5.30 18.51 2.04
CA ALA A 110 6.47 18.45 2.92
C ALA A 110 6.58 17.10 3.64
N LEU A 111 5.47 16.58 4.17
CA LEU A 111 5.41 15.25 4.79
C LEU A 111 5.72 14.15 3.78
N ALA A 112 5.13 14.22 2.58
CA ALA A 112 5.42 13.29 1.50
C ALA A 112 6.91 13.27 1.14
N ASN A 113 7.55 14.46 1.06
CA ASN A 113 8.96 14.58 0.72
C ASN A 113 9.87 14.03 1.82
N ILE A 114 9.49 14.17 3.10
CA ILE A 114 10.22 13.52 4.21
C ILE A 114 10.19 12.00 4.07
N LEU A 115 9.03 11.41 3.78
CA LEU A 115 8.92 9.97 3.57
C LEU A 115 9.66 9.49 2.32
N ARG A 116 9.71 10.31 1.26
CA ARG A 116 10.51 10.03 0.05
C ARG A 116 12.02 10.04 0.28
N CYS A 117 12.50 10.56 1.43
CA CYS A 117 13.91 10.40 1.80
C CYS A 117 14.31 8.93 1.97
N PHE A 118 13.35 8.04 2.20
CA PHE A 118 13.56 6.59 2.12
C PHE A 118 13.40 6.12 0.67
N CYS A 119 12.17 6.19 0.14
CA CYS A 119 11.82 6.00 -1.27
C CYS A 119 10.35 6.40 -1.51
N GLN A 120 9.92 6.45 -2.78
CA GLN A 120 8.53 6.74 -3.13
C GLN A 120 7.58 5.67 -2.55
N GLY A 121 7.96 4.39 -2.58
CA GLY A 121 7.12 3.30 -2.09
C GLY A 121 6.84 3.40 -0.59
N ILE A 122 7.79 3.83 0.24
CA ILE A 122 7.56 4.09 1.68
C ILE A 122 6.49 5.18 1.88
N LYS A 123 6.58 6.29 1.11
CA LYS A 123 5.54 7.34 1.15
C LYS A 123 4.17 6.77 0.84
N VAL A 124 4.06 5.95 -0.20
CA VAL A 124 2.77 5.38 -0.64
C VAL A 124 2.28 4.31 0.33
N CYS A 125 3.15 3.43 0.86
CA CYS A 125 2.77 2.46 1.89
C CYS A 125 2.12 3.16 3.11
N PHE A 126 2.72 4.27 3.56
CA PHE A 126 2.18 5.06 4.66
C PHE A 126 0.79 5.64 4.30
N GLU A 127 0.67 6.24 3.13
CA GLU A 127 -0.56 6.88 2.66
C GLU A 127 -1.72 5.88 2.55
N VAL A 128 -1.51 4.75 1.84
CA VAL A 128 -2.58 3.76 1.64
C VAL A 128 -2.98 3.05 2.93
N SER A 129 -2.06 2.89 3.88
CA SER A 129 -2.36 2.32 5.20
C SER A 129 -3.30 3.23 6.00
N LEU A 130 -3.03 4.53 6.03
CA LEU A 130 -3.93 5.50 6.67
C LEU A 130 -5.29 5.54 5.95
N MET A 131 -5.31 5.53 4.61
CA MET A 131 -6.56 5.52 3.84
C MET A 131 -7.40 4.28 4.14
N ALA A 132 -6.78 3.10 4.22
CA ALA A 132 -7.47 1.86 4.57
C ALA A 132 -8.05 1.89 6.00
N ALA A 133 -7.32 2.47 6.95
CA ALA A 133 -7.76 2.61 8.33
C ALA A 133 -8.87 3.67 8.48
N ASP A 134 -8.75 4.81 7.80
CA ASP A 134 -9.80 5.86 7.78
C ASP A 134 -11.14 5.32 7.22
N ALA A 135 -11.05 4.39 6.27
CA ALA A 135 -12.22 3.73 5.68
C ALA A 135 -12.76 2.55 6.52
N GLY A 136 -12.07 2.15 7.59
CA GLY A 136 -12.48 1.04 8.46
C GLY A 136 -12.19 -0.35 7.89
N HIS A 137 -11.34 -0.46 6.84
CA HIS A 137 -10.94 -1.75 6.25
C HIS A 137 -9.82 -2.44 7.04
N VAL A 138 -9.08 -1.68 7.85
CA VAL A 138 -8.17 -2.16 8.87
C VAL A 138 -8.41 -1.41 10.18
N ALA A 139 -8.26 -2.07 11.30
CA ALA A 139 -8.46 -1.44 12.60
C ALA A 139 -7.20 -0.69 13.06
N THR A 140 -7.38 0.39 13.84
CA THR A 140 -6.27 1.00 14.56
C THR A 140 -5.67 -0.01 15.54
N GLY A 141 -4.36 -0.20 15.49
CA GLY A 141 -3.64 -1.19 16.29
C GLY A 141 -3.47 -2.55 15.59
N GLU A 142 -4.14 -2.79 14.47
CA GLU A 142 -4.01 -4.02 13.68
C GLU A 142 -2.64 -4.10 12.99
N GLN A 143 -2.06 -5.29 12.93
CA GLN A 143 -0.82 -5.53 12.21
C GLN A 143 -1.13 -5.81 10.74
N ILE A 144 -0.43 -5.15 9.86
CA ILE A 144 -0.63 -5.20 8.41
C ILE A 144 0.68 -5.35 7.66
N ILE A 145 0.59 -5.86 6.43
CA ILE A 145 1.63 -5.66 5.42
C ILE A 145 1.14 -4.56 4.47
N ALA A 146 1.95 -3.53 4.22
CA ALA A 146 1.64 -2.55 3.19
C ALA A 146 2.61 -2.68 2.02
N VAL A 147 2.07 -2.65 0.79
CA VAL A 147 2.81 -2.85 -0.46
C VAL A 147 2.56 -1.68 -1.39
N ALA A 148 3.62 -1.10 -1.94
CA ALA A 148 3.55 -0.01 -2.90
C ALA A 148 4.79 0.01 -3.81
N GLY A 149 4.88 1.01 -4.67
CA GLY A 149 6.03 1.15 -5.55
C GLY A 149 6.21 2.54 -6.13
N THR A 150 7.10 2.62 -7.10
CA THR A 150 7.50 3.84 -7.80
C THR A 150 6.96 3.82 -9.23
N GLY A 151 5.91 4.57 -9.50
CA GLY A 151 5.30 4.67 -10.81
C GLY A 151 4.41 3.48 -11.16
N ARG A 152 4.99 2.38 -11.67
CA ARG A 152 4.28 1.14 -11.99
C ARG A 152 4.79 -0.02 -11.16
N GLY A 153 3.92 -0.99 -10.88
CA GLY A 153 4.25 -2.18 -10.10
C GLY A 153 4.46 -1.88 -8.61
N ALA A 154 5.16 -2.79 -7.94
CA ALA A 154 5.55 -2.67 -6.54
C ALA A 154 7.06 -2.95 -6.39
N ASP A 155 7.73 -2.16 -5.58
CA ASP A 155 9.13 -2.27 -5.25
C ASP A 155 9.41 -2.10 -3.74
N THR A 156 8.35 -1.91 -2.96
CA THR A 156 8.45 -1.60 -1.54
C THR A 156 7.37 -2.35 -0.76
N ALA A 157 7.76 -2.98 0.34
CA ALA A 157 6.85 -3.58 1.29
C ALA A 157 7.31 -3.31 2.73
N ILE A 158 6.35 -3.04 3.62
CA ILE A 158 6.57 -2.84 5.04
C ILE A 158 5.64 -3.72 5.87
N TYR A 159 6.09 -4.10 7.06
CA TYR A 159 5.28 -4.65 8.13
C TYR A 159 5.05 -3.57 9.17
N ALA A 160 3.81 -3.29 9.51
CA ALA A 160 3.44 -2.15 10.34
C ALA A 160 2.25 -2.44 11.25
N THR A 161 2.10 -1.64 12.30
CA THR A 161 0.83 -1.45 13.01
C THR A 161 0.07 -0.31 12.35
N ALA A 162 -1.18 -0.57 11.95
CA ALA A 162 -2.05 0.40 11.32
C ALA A 162 -2.56 1.44 12.31
N SER A 163 -2.80 2.64 11.82
CA SER A 163 -3.54 3.68 12.50
C SER A 163 -4.25 4.57 11.49
N ASN A 164 -5.16 5.43 11.96
CA ASN A 164 -5.91 6.35 11.13
C ASN A 164 -5.38 7.80 11.24
N THR A 165 -5.96 8.73 10.47
CA THR A 165 -5.52 10.13 10.45
C THR A 165 -5.81 10.89 11.74
N GLN A 166 -6.67 10.39 12.63
CA GLN A 166 -6.93 11.00 13.93
C GLN A 166 -5.92 10.59 15.00
N ASP A 167 -5.18 9.51 14.77
CA ASP A 167 -4.16 8.97 15.68
C ASP A 167 -2.91 8.50 14.89
N VAL A 168 -2.31 9.40 14.12
CA VAL A 168 -1.13 9.10 13.29
C VAL A 168 0.06 8.59 14.12
N ASP A 169 0.17 9.04 15.38
CA ASP A 169 1.23 8.61 16.31
C ASP A 169 1.14 7.10 16.63
N GLY A 170 -0.03 6.49 16.44
CA GLY A 170 -0.25 5.05 16.57
C GLY A 170 0.32 4.24 15.40
N PHE A 171 0.56 4.85 14.23
CA PHE A 171 1.16 4.16 13.10
C PHE A 171 2.62 3.82 13.36
N ARG A 172 2.99 2.55 13.22
CA ARG A 172 4.35 2.10 13.53
C ARG A 172 4.88 1.15 12.47
N VAL A 173 5.95 1.52 11.78
CA VAL A 173 6.69 0.60 10.91
C VAL A 173 7.60 -0.26 11.78
N HIS A 174 7.42 -1.58 11.74
CA HIS A 174 8.25 -2.55 12.44
C HIS A 174 9.40 -3.04 11.59
N HIS A 175 9.11 -3.39 10.32
CA HIS A 175 10.13 -3.82 9.38
C HIS A 175 9.88 -3.20 8.00
N ILE A 176 10.96 -2.81 7.35
CA ILE A 176 10.99 -2.63 5.89
C ILE A 176 11.43 -3.98 5.32
N LEU A 177 10.60 -4.59 4.46
CA LEU A 177 10.87 -5.91 3.88
C LEU A 177 11.73 -5.77 2.62
N CYS A 178 11.39 -4.82 1.79
CA CYS A 178 12.15 -4.44 0.60
C CYS A 178 11.90 -2.97 0.23
N MET A 179 12.86 -2.38 -0.49
CA MET A 179 12.75 -1.06 -1.10
C MET A 179 13.87 -0.88 -2.15
N PRO A 180 13.73 0.03 -3.13
CA PRO A 180 14.86 0.40 -3.99
C PRO A 180 15.93 1.17 -3.21
N GLU A 181 17.19 1.11 -3.69
CA GLU A 181 18.32 1.91 -3.18
C GLU A 181 18.14 3.41 -3.46
#